data_4be5ee046fa23bd2fd7553cc8606266f
#
_entry.id   4be5ee046fa23bd2fd7553cc8606266f
#
_cell.length_a   1.000
_cell.length_b   1.000
_cell.length_c   1.000
_cell.angle_alpha   90.00
_cell.angle_beta   90.00
_cell.angle_gamma   90.00
#
_symmetry.space_group_name_H-M   'P 1'
#
loop_
_entity.id
_entity.type
_entity.pdbx_description
1 polymer ?
#
loop_
_entity_poly.entity_id
_entity_poly.type
_entity_poly.pdbx_seq_one_letter_code
_entity_poly.pdbx_strand_id
1 'polypeptide(L)'
;MKKYLFLILFLGFTSSVSNWSAQSIKEPSFSQQKADDGGLTVYPNPTKDVLFLKTKDQSLRVKSVTFYSILGMPVAMYNVNMNAAEINVEKLRPGKYLMKYTLSDNTTKIKQIIKQ
;
A
#
# COMPACT_ATOMS: atom_id res chain seq x y z
N MET A 1 -15.24 65.33 2.06
CA MET A 1 -15.22 64.62 3.17
C MET A 1 -15.56 63.23 2.97
N LYS A 2 -16.41 62.79 2.21
CA LYS A 2 -16.72 61.47 2.11
C LYS A 2 -15.71 60.64 1.40
N LYS A 3 -14.83 61.27 0.72
CA LYS A 3 -13.89 60.51 -0.03
C LYS A 3 -12.95 59.73 0.84
N TYR A 4 -12.74 60.20 1.99
CA TYR A 4 -11.75 59.55 2.77
C TYR A 4 -12.24 58.25 3.33
N LEU A 5 -13.50 58.10 3.36
CA LEU A 5 -14.01 56.91 3.92
C LEU A 5 -13.71 55.75 3.02
N PHE A 6 -13.61 55.96 1.75
CA PHE A 6 -13.34 54.87 0.90
C PHE A 6 -11.93 54.41 0.99
N LEU A 7 -11.08 55.25 1.31
CA LEU A 7 -9.69 54.86 1.41
C LEU A 7 -9.45 53.93 2.53
N ILE A 8 -10.18 54.10 3.57
CA ILE A 8 -9.95 53.30 4.73
C ILE A 8 -10.49 51.93 4.50
N LEU A 9 -11.54 51.81 3.73
CA LEU A 9 -12.10 50.56 3.51
C LEU A 9 -11.18 49.69 2.68
N PHE A 10 -10.40 50.30 1.86
CA PHE A 10 -9.57 49.53 1.01
C PHE A 10 -8.40 48.99 1.72
N LEU A 11 -8.02 49.56 2.76
CA LEU A 11 -6.85 49.06 3.43
C LEU A 11 -7.12 47.84 4.23
N GLY A 12 -8.35 47.55 4.49
CA GLY A 12 -8.61 46.43 5.32
C GLY A 12 -8.62 45.14 4.59
N PHE A 13 -8.40 45.20 3.35
CA PHE A 13 -8.48 44.00 2.64
C PHE A 13 -7.16 43.39 2.37
N THR A 14 -6.40 43.19 3.31
CA THR A 14 -5.17 42.52 3.05
C THR A 14 -5.49 41.12 3.24
N SER A 15 -5.72 40.54 2.30
CA SER A 15 -5.82 39.27 2.15
C SER A 15 -5.09 38.40 2.97
N SER A 16 -5.68 37.61 3.52
CA SER A 16 -5.06 36.61 4.18
C SER A 16 -4.66 35.62 3.17
N VAL A 17 -3.56 35.56 2.92
CA VAL A 17 -3.03 34.60 2.09
C VAL A 17 -3.07 33.36 2.82
N SER A 18 -3.91 32.57 2.53
CA SER A 18 -3.92 31.35 3.17
C SER A 18 -2.75 30.59 2.76
N ASN A 19 -2.06 30.23 3.62
CA ASN A 19 -1.04 29.40 3.35
C ASN A 19 -1.50 28.08 3.10
N TRP A 20 -1.66 27.77 2.04
CA TRP A 20 -1.89 26.50 1.67
C TRP A 20 -0.65 25.78 1.66
N SER A 21 -0.18 25.54 2.70
CA SER A 21 0.99 24.81 2.68
C SER A 21 0.52 23.51 2.25
N ALA A 22 0.68 23.32 1.18
CA ALA A 22 0.38 22.11 0.66
C ALA A 22 1.17 21.17 1.31
N GLN A 23 0.79 20.50 2.04
CA GLN A 23 1.46 19.66 2.55
C GLN A 23 1.90 18.73 1.86
N SER A 24 2.76 18.48 1.96
CA SER A 24 3.45 17.53 1.53
C SER A 24 2.85 16.32 1.84
N ILE A 25 2.22 15.84 1.03
CA ILE A 25 1.85 14.65 1.15
C ILE A 25 2.96 13.82 1.06
N LYS A 26 3.37 13.26 2.00
CA LYS A 26 4.35 12.43 1.94
C LYS A 26 3.89 11.29 1.30
N GLU A 27 4.00 11.10 0.12
CA GLU A 27 3.77 10.00 -0.52
C GLU A 27 4.48 8.92 0.01
N PRO A 28 3.99 7.87 0.35
CA PRO A 28 4.62 6.74 0.88
C PRO A 28 5.46 6.28 -0.25
N SER A 29 6.66 6.30 -0.09
CA SER A 29 7.50 5.90 -1.11
C SER A 29 7.49 4.45 -1.13
N PHE A 30 6.84 3.87 -2.00
CA PHE A 30 6.86 2.53 -2.12
C PHE A 30 8.18 1.98 -2.48
N SER A 31 9.03 2.70 -2.98
CA SER A 31 10.28 2.18 -3.41
C SER A 31 11.01 1.62 -2.29
N GLN A 32 10.79 2.08 -1.16
CA GLN A 32 11.57 1.61 -0.19
C GLN A 32 11.19 0.44 0.38
N GLN A 33 10.34 -0.12 -0.01
CA GLN A 33 9.99 -1.17 0.54
C GLN A 33 10.82 -2.16 0.48
N LYS A 34 11.61 -2.36 1.05
CA LYS A 34 12.40 -3.32 1.15
C LYS A 34 11.68 -4.39 1.45
N ALA A 35 10.67 -4.60 1.06
CA ALA A 35 10.06 -5.76 1.22
C ALA A 35 9.84 -6.26 2.54
N ASP A 36 10.23 -5.75 3.46
CA ASP A 36 10.14 -6.31 4.67
C ASP A 36 9.18 -5.53 5.43
N ASP A 37 8.01 -5.89 5.50
CA ASP A 37 7.05 -5.18 6.28
C ASP A 37 7.01 -5.72 7.69
N GLY A 38 7.95 -6.50 8.06
CA GLY A 38 7.99 -6.96 9.44
C GLY A 38 7.07 -8.14 9.74
N GLY A 39 6.27 -8.54 8.87
CA GLY A 39 5.34 -9.61 9.14
C GLY A 39 5.53 -10.83 8.31
N LEU A 40 5.92 -10.70 7.09
CA LEU A 40 5.97 -11.80 6.17
C LEU A 40 7.14 -11.66 5.21
N THR A 41 7.80 -12.76 4.95
CA THR A 41 8.85 -12.82 3.94
C THR A 41 8.24 -13.50 2.74
N VAL A 42 8.41 -12.95 1.57
CA VAL A 42 7.83 -13.50 0.35
C VAL A 42 8.91 -13.56 -0.70
N TYR A 43 9.08 -14.72 -1.33
CA TYR A 43 10.10 -14.88 -2.37
C TYR A 43 9.74 -16.02 -3.29
N PRO A 44 10.27 -16.04 -4.49
CA PRO A 44 11.05 -15.01 -5.10
C PRO A 44 10.14 -13.90 -5.61
N ASN A 45 10.70 -12.76 -5.82
CA ASN A 45 9.93 -11.64 -6.35
C ASN A 45 10.89 -10.85 -7.23
N PRO A 46 10.84 -11.00 -8.54
CA PRO A 46 9.74 -11.55 -9.34
C PRO A 46 9.61 -13.08 -9.25
N THR A 47 8.44 -13.55 -9.46
CA THR A 47 8.17 -14.97 -9.37
C THR A 47 7.62 -15.49 -10.69
N LYS A 48 7.83 -16.76 -10.96
CA LYS A 48 7.29 -17.34 -12.16
C LYS A 48 6.16 -18.28 -11.85
N ASP A 49 6.39 -19.32 -11.18
CA ASP A 49 5.37 -20.32 -10.91
C ASP A 49 4.97 -20.45 -9.47
N VAL A 50 5.88 -20.24 -8.58
CA VAL A 50 5.65 -20.51 -7.17
C VAL A 50 6.11 -19.36 -6.33
N LEU A 51 5.37 -19.07 -5.30
CA LEU A 51 5.72 -18.00 -4.38
C LEU A 51 5.75 -18.61 -2.99
N PHE A 52 6.82 -18.40 -2.25
CA PHE A 52 6.94 -18.91 -0.91
C PHE A 52 6.64 -17.82 0.09
N LEU A 53 5.88 -18.14 1.11
CA LEU A 53 5.52 -17.21 2.16
C LEU A 53 6.01 -17.77 3.48
N LYS A 54 6.51 -16.92 4.32
CA LYS A 54 6.94 -17.34 5.62
C LYS A 54 6.77 -16.20 6.61
N THR A 55 6.10 -16.44 7.71
CA THR A 55 5.92 -15.41 8.71
C THR A 55 7.24 -15.21 9.45
N LYS A 56 7.50 -14.00 9.87
CA LYS A 56 8.72 -13.75 10.59
C LYS A 56 8.54 -14.18 12.02
N ASP A 57 7.33 -14.09 12.55
CA ASP A 57 7.05 -14.50 13.88
C ASP A 57 6.38 -15.86 13.73
N GLN A 58 7.04 -16.92 14.11
CA GLN A 58 6.51 -18.23 13.93
C GLN A 58 5.26 -18.51 14.73
N SER A 59 4.92 -17.70 15.66
CA SER A 59 3.69 -17.89 16.40
C SER A 59 2.50 -17.42 15.58
N LEU A 60 2.74 -16.72 14.48
CA LEU A 60 1.67 -16.25 13.64
C LEU A 60 1.55 -17.13 12.41
N ARG A 61 0.37 -17.18 11.83
CA ARG A 61 0.15 -17.92 10.62
C ARG A 61 -0.46 -17.01 9.63
N VAL A 62 -0.29 -17.30 8.37
CA VAL A 62 -0.94 -16.56 7.32
C VAL A 62 -2.31 -17.19 7.16
N LYS A 63 -3.37 -16.43 7.37
CA LYS A 63 -4.71 -16.96 7.23
C LYS A 63 -5.10 -17.05 5.78
N SER A 64 -4.92 -16.00 5.04
CA SER A 64 -5.32 -15.97 3.64
C SER A 64 -4.53 -14.94 2.87
N VAL A 65 -4.49 -15.11 1.57
CA VAL A 65 -3.76 -14.22 0.70
C VAL A 65 -4.66 -13.96 -0.50
N THR A 66 -4.79 -12.70 -0.89
CA THR A 66 -5.57 -12.33 -2.05
C THR A 66 -4.70 -11.48 -2.96
N PHE A 67 -4.69 -11.81 -4.26
CA PHE A 67 -3.95 -11.04 -5.21
C PHE A 67 -4.89 -10.10 -5.93
N TYR A 68 -4.50 -8.86 -6.04
CA TYR A 68 -5.30 -7.88 -6.75
C TYR A 68 -4.50 -7.33 -7.92
N SER A 69 -5.17 -7.04 -9.00
CA SER A 69 -4.52 -6.41 -10.12
C SER A 69 -4.21 -4.98 -9.71
N ILE A 70 -3.40 -4.30 -10.49
CA ILE A 70 -3.08 -2.94 -10.16
C ILE A 70 -4.31 -2.07 -10.15
N LEU A 71 -5.35 -2.43 -10.84
CA LEU A 71 -6.56 -1.64 -10.83
C LEU A 71 -7.44 -1.95 -9.63
N GLY A 72 -7.00 -2.83 -8.78
CA GLY A 72 -7.75 -3.10 -7.56
C GLY A 72 -8.74 -4.23 -7.66
N MET A 73 -8.70 -5.02 -8.71
CA MET A 73 -9.64 -6.11 -8.84
C MET A 73 -9.04 -7.40 -8.32
N PRO A 74 -9.75 -8.15 -7.53
CA PRO A 74 -9.22 -9.40 -7.01
C PRO A 74 -9.12 -10.41 -8.14
N VAL A 75 -8.01 -11.07 -8.25
CA VAL A 75 -7.78 -12.05 -9.30
C VAL A 75 -7.56 -13.45 -8.77
N ALA A 76 -7.18 -13.60 -7.53
CA ALA A 76 -6.96 -14.92 -6.97
C ALA A 76 -6.97 -14.84 -5.45
N MET A 77 -7.41 -15.90 -4.80
CA MET A 77 -7.43 -15.94 -3.37
C MET A 77 -7.01 -17.31 -2.89
N TYR A 78 -6.22 -17.38 -1.86
CA TYR A 78 -5.74 -18.63 -1.33
C TYR A 78 -5.93 -18.66 0.18
N ASN A 79 -6.43 -19.78 0.69
CA ASN A 79 -6.54 -19.97 2.13
C ASN A 79 -5.29 -20.73 2.55
N VAL A 80 -4.53 -20.18 3.41
CA VAL A 80 -3.23 -20.74 3.75
C VAL A 80 -3.20 -21.42 5.10
N ASN A 81 -3.52 -20.70 6.14
CA ASN A 81 -3.49 -21.19 7.52
C ASN A 81 -2.20 -21.88 7.92
N MET A 82 -1.09 -21.35 7.53
CA MET A 82 0.21 -21.88 7.88
C MET A 82 1.19 -20.75 8.10
N ASN A 83 2.25 -21.01 8.85
CA ASN A 83 3.26 -19.98 9.04
C ASN A 83 4.28 -20.04 7.91
N ALA A 84 4.28 -21.06 7.10
CA ALA A 84 5.12 -21.14 5.92
C ALA A 84 4.33 -21.89 4.86
N ALA A 85 4.30 -21.40 3.67
CA ALA A 85 3.50 -22.00 2.62
C ALA A 85 4.03 -21.70 1.24
N GLU A 86 3.58 -22.51 0.28
CA GLU A 86 4.00 -22.34 -1.07
C GLU A 86 2.74 -22.09 -1.83
N ILE A 87 2.66 -21.08 -2.64
CA ILE A 87 1.50 -20.77 -3.41
C ILE A 87 1.80 -20.87 -4.88
N ASN A 88 0.98 -21.60 -5.61
CA ASN A 88 1.17 -21.76 -7.03
C ASN A 88 0.53 -20.57 -7.72
N VAL A 89 1.33 -19.75 -8.37
CA VAL A 89 0.85 -18.57 -9.07
C VAL A 89 1.00 -18.73 -10.57
N GLU A 90 1.21 -19.96 -11.01
CA GLU A 90 1.40 -20.20 -12.41
C GLU A 90 0.30 -19.65 -13.29
N LYS A 91 -0.91 -19.67 -12.87
CA LYS A 91 -1.99 -19.19 -13.68
C LYS A 91 -2.16 -17.69 -13.70
N LEU A 92 -1.40 -16.96 -12.95
CA LEU A 92 -1.52 -15.53 -13.00
C LEU A 92 -0.77 -15.02 -14.23
N ARG A 93 -1.31 -14.05 -14.90
CA ARG A 93 -0.65 -13.49 -16.04
C ARG A 93 0.53 -12.66 -15.60
N PRO A 94 1.55 -12.53 -16.43
CA PRO A 94 2.68 -11.71 -16.07
C PRO A 94 2.24 -10.27 -15.78
N GLY A 95 2.81 -9.67 -14.80
CA GLY A 95 2.49 -8.30 -14.45
C GLY A 95 2.68 -8.03 -12.98
N LYS A 96 2.25 -6.86 -12.53
CA LYS A 96 2.38 -6.48 -11.17
C LYS A 96 1.08 -6.72 -10.45
N TYR A 97 1.17 -7.21 -9.23
CA TYR A 97 0.00 -7.48 -8.43
C TYR A 97 0.21 -6.95 -7.01
N LEU A 98 -0.87 -6.70 -6.34
CA LEU A 98 -0.81 -6.34 -4.93
C LEU A 98 -1.31 -7.56 -4.17
N MET A 99 -0.48 -8.09 -3.31
CA MET A 99 -0.84 -9.26 -2.53
C MET A 99 -1.23 -8.80 -1.14
N LYS A 100 -2.50 -9.00 -0.80
CA LYS A 100 -2.98 -8.60 0.49
C LYS A 100 -3.03 -9.85 1.31
N TYR A 101 -2.42 -9.87 2.46
CA TYR A 101 -2.44 -11.05 3.30
C TYR A 101 -2.92 -10.70 4.69
N THR A 102 -3.54 -11.67 5.34
CA THR A 102 -4.06 -11.50 6.69
C THR A 102 -3.39 -12.53 7.57
N LEU A 103 -2.88 -12.10 8.70
CA LEU A 103 -2.23 -13.00 9.63
C LEU A 103 -3.21 -13.44 10.71
N SER A 104 -2.81 -14.43 11.48
CA SER A 104 -3.70 -15.01 12.49
C SER A 104 -4.09 -14.04 13.59
N ASP A 105 -3.36 -12.94 13.74
CA ASP A 105 -3.73 -11.94 14.72
C ASP A 105 -4.61 -10.89 14.07
N ASN A 106 -5.12 -11.17 12.85
CA ASN A 106 -5.98 -10.27 12.10
C ASN A 106 -5.27 -9.04 11.55
N THR A 107 -3.97 -9.04 11.53
CA THR A 107 -3.23 -7.97 10.91
C THR A 107 -3.31 -8.17 9.41
N THR A 108 -3.57 -7.14 8.65
CA THR A 108 -3.66 -7.24 7.21
C THR A 108 -2.65 -6.28 6.60
N LYS A 109 -1.88 -6.74 5.65
CA LYS A 109 -0.89 -5.93 4.98
C LYS A 109 -0.85 -6.24 3.50
N ILE A 110 -0.16 -5.42 2.75
CA ILE A 110 -0.08 -5.56 1.31
C ILE A 110 1.36 -5.52 0.85
N LYS A 111 1.70 -6.42 -0.08
CA LYS A 111 3.02 -6.42 -0.66
C LYS A 111 2.87 -6.42 -2.15
N GLN A 112 3.79 -5.82 -2.85
CA GLN A 112 3.73 -5.80 -4.30
C GLN A 112 4.48 -7.02 -4.82
N ILE A 113 3.89 -7.77 -5.73
CA ILE A 113 4.48 -8.97 -6.29
C ILE A 113 4.56 -8.81 -7.80
N ILE A 114 5.68 -9.21 -8.38
CA ILE A 114 5.85 -9.15 -9.81
C ILE A 114 5.85 -10.56 -10.35
N LYS A 115 4.96 -10.84 -11.31
CA LYS A 115 4.86 -12.15 -11.90
C LYS A 115 5.51 -12.09 -13.26
N GLN A 116 6.39 -13.01 -13.54
CA GLN A 116 7.06 -13.06 -14.82
C GLN A 116 6.39 -14.01 -15.77
#